data_a0702e804a6ea4c96670bfca10df89b9
#
_entry.id   a0702e804a6ea4c96670bfca10df89b9
#
_cell.length_a   1.000
_cell.length_b   1.000
_cell.length_c   1.000
_cell.angle_alpha   90.00
_cell.angle_beta   90.00
_cell.angle_gamma   90.00
#
_symmetry.space_group_name_H-M   'P 1'
#
loop_
_entity.id
_entity.type
_entity.pdbx_description
1 polymer ?
#
loop_
_entity_poly.entity_id
_entity_poly.type
_entity_poly.pdbx_seq_one_letter_code
_entity_poly.pdbx_strand_id
1 'polypeptide(L)'
;MASLSKKQQKIREKVKTNYLYNPVEAIEILKEFASSKFRESVDISVNLGVDPRKSDQVVRTSTNLPKGTGKTVRVAVFAQGDNATKAKNAGADLVGFEDLADKIKAGELDFDVVIATPDAMRIVGQLGQILGPRGLMPNPKVGTVTTNVEAAVSDAKSGQVRYRTDKNGIIHCTVGKVDFTADDLIENITALMVDLKKAKPASSKGVYLKKITLSTTMGPGLPIDIASLPV
;
A
#
# COMPACT_ATOMS: atom_id res chain seq x y z
N MET A 1 2.61 -21.94 -30.94
CA MET A 1 2.23 -21.02 -29.83
C MET A 1 1.49 -21.84 -28.78
N ALA A 2 1.80 -21.64 -27.49
CA ALA A 2 1.07 -22.32 -26.43
C ALA A 2 -0.40 -21.90 -26.41
N SER A 3 -1.33 -22.84 -26.25
CA SER A 3 -2.76 -22.54 -26.16
C SER A 3 -3.04 -21.76 -24.86
N LEU A 4 -3.88 -20.72 -24.96
CA LEU A 4 -4.31 -19.94 -23.79
C LEU A 4 -5.15 -20.81 -22.85
N SER A 5 -5.02 -20.57 -21.54
CA SER A 5 -5.91 -21.21 -20.56
C SER A 5 -7.38 -20.78 -20.79
N LYS A 6 -8.34 -21.62 -20.40
CA LYS A 6 -9.78 -21.32 -20.50
C LYS A 6 -10.15 -19.99 -19.82
N LYS A 7 -9.50 -19.66 -18.70
CA LYS A 7 -9.68 -18.36 -18.00
C LYS A 7 -9.20 -17.20 -18.87
N GLN A 8 -8.02 -17.31 -19.47
CA GLN A 8 -7.46 -16.26 -20.33
C GLN A 8 -8.25 -16.06 -21.62
N GLN A 9 -8.86 -17.12 -22.16
CA GLN A 9 -9.75 -16.99 -23.34
C GLN A 9 -10.97 -16.14 -22.98
N LYS A 10 -11.67 -16.49 -21.89
CA LYS A 10 -12.82 -15.71 -21.39
C LYS A 10 -12.48 -14.25 -21.08
N ILE A 11 -11.31 -14.00 -20.48
CA ILE A 11 -10.85 -12.63 -20.22
C ILE A 11 -10.69 -11.86 -21.53
N ARG A 12 -10.08 -12.45 -22.56
CA ARG A 12 -9.89 -11.79 -23.87
C ARG A 12 -11.18 -11.53 -24.62
N GLU A 13 -12.19 -12.36 -24.45
CA GLU A 13 -13.51 -12.17 -25.05
C GLU A 13 -14.25 -10.99 -24.41
N LYS A 14 -14.12 -10.83 -23.08
CA LYS A 14 -14.87 -9.83 -22.32
C LYS A 14 -14.14 -8.50 -22.18
N VAL A 15 -12.82 -8.52 -22.06
CA VAL A 15 -12.02 -7.31 -21.86
C VAL A 15 -11.62 -6.70 -23.20
N LYS A 16 -12.14 -5.49 -23.47
CA LYS A 16 -11.79 -4.72 -24.68
C LYS A 16 -10.41 -4.09 -24.52
N THR A 17 -9.55 -4.28 -25.52
CA THR A 17 -8.23 -3.65 -25.56
C THR A 17 -8.37 -2.14 -25.80
N ASN A 18 -7.60 -1.33 -25.10
CA ASN A 18 -7.59 0.14 -25.20
C ASN A 18 -8.93 0.83 -24.85
N TYR A 19 -9.79 0.18 -24.09
CA TYR A 19 -11.03 0.79 -23.58
C TYR A 19 -10.83 1.30 -22.16
N LEU A 20 -11.27 2.52 -21.85
CA LEU A 20 -11.25 3.08 -20.49
C LEU A 20 -12.57 2.72 -19.80
N TYR A 21 -12.49 1.98 -18.74
CA TYR A 21 -13.63 1.50 -17.98
C TYR A 21 -14.07 2.50 -16.91
N ASN A 22 -15.38 2.55 -16.66
CA ASN A 22 -15.88 3.18 -15.43
C ASN A 22 -15.39 2.38 -14.22
N PRO A 23 -15.02 3.02 -13.10
CA PRO A 23 -14.55 2.31 -11.89
C PRO A 23 -15.48 1.20 -11.41
N VAL A 24 -16.78 1.43 -11.39
CA VAL A 24 -17.80 0.45 -10.99
C VAL A 24 -17.77 -0.77 -11.91
N GLU A 25 -17.85 -0.53 -13.23
CA GLU A 25 -17.82 -1.58 -14.26
C GLU A 25 -16.51 -2.39 -14.18
N ALA A 26 -15.38 -1.71 -13.99
CA ALA A 26 -14.09 -2.38 -13.84
C ALA A 26 -14.07 -3.32 -12.62
N ILE A 27 -14.58 -2.87 -11.47
CA ILE A 27 -14.63 -3.66 -10.25
C ILE A 27 -15.55 -4.89 -10.42
N GLU A 28 -16.70 -4.74 -11.06
CA GLU A 28 -17.61 -5.84 -11.35
C GLU A 28 -16.97 -6.91 -12.24
N ILE A 29 -16.30 -6.49 -13.31
CA ILE A 29 -15.56 -7.39 -14.20
C ILE A 29 -14.45 -8.11 -13.43
N LEU A 30 -13.69 -7.41 -12.58
CA LEU A 30 -12.64 -8.02 -11.77
C LEU A 30 -13.19 -9.06 -10.79
N LYS A 31 -14.32 -8.78 -10.15
CA LYS A 31 -14.99 -9.72 -9.24
C LYS A 31 -15.49 -10.98 -9.96
N GLU A 32 -16.02 -10.85 -11.17
CA GLU A 32 -16.48 -11.99 -11.96
C GLU A 32 -15.33 -12.95 -12.33
N PHE A 33 -14.15 -12.41 -12.63
CA PHE A 33 -12.96 -13.22 -12.93
C PHE A 33 -12.17 -13.67 -11.72
N ALA A 34 -12.57 -13.26 -10.51
CA ALA A 34 -11.89 -13.65 -9.28
C ALA A 34 -12.03 -15.16 -9.01
N SER A 35 -11.02 -15.73 -8.37
CA SER A 35 -11.03 -17.16 -7.99
C SER A 35 -11.90 -17.38 -6.76
N SER A 36 -12.80 -18.37 -6.81
CA SER A 36 -13.60 -18.78 -5.64
C SER A 36 -12.78 -19.45 -4.53
N LYS A 37 -11.59 -19.98 -4.86
CA LYS A 37 -10.73 -20.71 -3.92
C LYS A 37 -9.70 -19.84 -3.21
N PHE A 38 -9.44 -18.64 -3.73
CA PHE A 38 -8.42 -17.73 -3.22
C PHE A 38 -8.99 -16.33 -3.07
N ARG A 39 -8.84 -15.76 -1.88
CA ARG A 39 -9.28 -14.40 -1.59
C ARG A 39 -8.30 -13.40 -2.19
N GLU A 40 -8.54 -13.05 -3.44
CA GLU A 40 -7.67 -12.14 -4.20
C GLU A 40 -7.66 -10.73 -3.61
N SER A 41 -6.54 -10.04 -3.75
CA SER A 41 -6.43 -8.60 -3.48
C SER A 41 -6.83 -7.83 -4.72
N VAL A 42 -7.41 -6.65 -4.52
CA VAL A 42 -7.62 -5.65 -5.56
C VAL A 42 -6.49 -4.63 -5.46
N ASP A 43 -5.69 -4.55 -6.51
CA ASP A 43 -4.51 -3.70 -6.56
C ASP A 43 -4.73 -2.57 -7.59
N ILE A 44 -4.20 -1.41 -7.27
CA ILE A 44 -4.20 -0.25 -8.15
C ILE A 44 -2.77 0.10 -8.57
N SER A 45 -2.60 0.39 -9.85
CA SER A 45 -1.36 0.90 -10.41
C SER A 45 -1.62 2.27 -11.00
N VAL A 46 -0.92 3.29 -10.51
CA VAL A 46 -1.07 4.68 -10.94
C VAL A 46 0.23 5.15 -11.59
N ASN A 47 0.16 5.44 -12.88
CA ASN A 47 1.29 6.00 -13.61
C ASN A 47 1.31 7.52 -13.42
N LEU A 48 2.38 8.02 -12.79
CA LEU A 48 2.57 9.43 -12.48
C LEU A 48 3.46 10.13 -13.52
N GLY A 49 3.24 11.43 -13.69
CA GLY A 49 4.07 12.32 -14.49
C GLY A 49 5.28 12.84 -13.72
N VAL A 50 6.06 11.96 -13.09
CA VAL A 50 7.27 12.28 -12.32
C VAL A 50 8.50 11.61 -12.92
N ASP A 51 9.68 12.20 -12.69
CA ASP A 51 10.95 11.58 -13.02
C ASP A 51 11.54 10.92 -11.76
N PRO A 52 11.48 9.58 -11.65
CA PRO A 52 11.94 8.86 -10.46
C PRO A 52 13.47 8.90 -10.27
N ARG A 53 14.23 9.38 -11.24
CA ARG A 53 15.69 9.58 -11.14
C ARG A 53 16.03 10.78 -10.26
N LYS A 54 15.09 11.71 -10.12
CA LYS A 54 15.25 12.92 -9.31
C LYS A 54 14.68 12.65 -7.91
N SER A 55 15.51 12.77 -6.89
CA SER A 55 15.13 12.49 -5.49
C SER A 55 14.00 13.38 -4.95
N ASP A 56 13.85 14.59 -5.51
CA ASP A 56 12.81 15.57 -5.18
C ASP A 56 11.45 15.24 -5.82
N GLN A 57 11.44 14.39 -6.88
CA GLN A 57 10.21 13.94 -7.56
C GLN A 57 9.74 12.55 -7.12
N VAL A 58 10.51 11.87 -6.27
CA VAL A 58 10.10 10.57 -5.73
C VAL A 58 8.97 10.76 -4.73
N VAL A 59 7.78 10.28 -5.08
CA VAL A 59 6.64 10.24 -4.17
C VAL A 59 6.74 9.01 -3.27
N ARG A 60 6.84 9.23 -1.97
CA ARG A 60 6.86 8.20 -0.94
C ARG A 60 6.04 8.68 0.25
N THR A 61 4.87 8.09 0.45
CA THR A 61 3.94 8.49 1.51
C THR A 61 3.04 7.31 1.90
N SER A 62 2.12 7.55 2.78
CA SER A 62 1.09 6.60 3.21
C SER A 62 -0.28 7.26 3.16
N THR A 63 -1.32 6.46 2.97
CA THR A 63 -2.72 6.85 3.00
C THR A 63 -3.49 5.91 3.90
N ASN A 64 -4.34 6.44 4.75
CA ASN A 64 -5.27 5.65 5.55
C ASN A 64 -6.52 5.39 4.71
N LEU A 65 -6.78 4.11 4.43
CA LEU A 65 -7.97 3.73 3.67
C LEU A 65 -9.19 3.68 4.58
N PRO A 66 -10.30 4.37 4.24
CA PRO A 66 -11.49 4.43 5.10
C PRO A 66 -12.08 3.06 5.46
N LYS A 67 -12.06 2.13 4.51
CA LYS A 67 -12.58 0.76 4.68
C LYS A 67 -11.48 -0.26 4.99
N GLY A 68 -10.24 0.21 5.19
CA GLY A 68 -9.09 -0.66 5.42
C GLY A 68 -8.68 -1.47 4.19
N THR A 69 -7.70 -2.34 4.36
CA THR A 69 -7.18 -3.24 3.31
C THR A 69 -7.77 -4.65 3.34
N GLY A 70 -8.52 -4.99 4.40
CA GLY A 70 -9.01 -6.37 4.65
C GLY A 70 -7.91 -7.37 5.00
N LYS A 71 -6.72 -6.87 5.39
CA LYS A 71 -5.60 -7.67 5.92
C LYS A 71 -5.39 -7.33 7.39
N THR A 72 -5.22 -8.33 8.24
CA THR A 72 -4.75 -8.13 9.61
C THR A 72 -3.25 -7.87 9.59
N VAL A 73 -2.84 -6.72 10.11
CA VAL A 73 -1.44 -6.28 10.12
C VAL A 73 -0.85 -6.49 11.50
N ARG A 74 0.28 -7.17 11.59
CA ARG A 74 1.04 -7.33 12.83
C ARG A 74 2.06 -6.19 12.94
N VAL A 75 1.98 -5.43 14.04
CA VAL A 75 2.77 -4.23 14.25
C VAL A 75 3.81 -4.46 15.33
N ALA A 76 5.07 -4.25 14.97
CA ALA A 76 6.20 -4.21 15.90
C ALA A 76 6.59 -2.76 16.20
N VAL A 77 6.79 -2.46 17.49
CA VAL A 77 7.09 -1.09 17.93
C VAL A 77 8.41 -1.07 18.71
N PHE A 78 9.32 -0.23 18.26
CA PHE A 78 10.54 0.10 19.00
C PHE A 78 10.33 1.37 19.83
N ALA A 79 10.09 1.19 21.13
CA ALA A 79 9.89 2.28 22.07
C ALA A 79 10.33 1.88 23.46
N GLN A 80 10.68 2.89 24.28
CA GLN A 80 11.01 2.74 25.72
C GLN A 80 10.06 3.55 26.61
N GLY A 81 9.99 3.16 27.89
CA GLY A 81 9.26 3.87 28.95
C GLY A 81 7.77 4.02 28.64
N ASP A 82 7.24 5.23 28.78
CA ASP A 82 5.81 5.54 28.56
C ASP A 82 5.34 5.24 27.15
N ASN A 83 6.20 5.41 26.15
CA ASN A 83 5.85 5.13 24.76
C ASN A 83 5.65 3.62 24.51
N ALA A 84 6.35 2.76 25.25
CA ALA A 84 6.15 1.31 25.18
C ALA A 84 4.79 0.89 25.76
N THR A 85 4.37 1.52 26.88
CA THR A 85 3.05 1.30 27.48
C THR A 85 1.92 1.81 26.56
N LYS A 86 2.08 2.99 25.98
CA LYS A 86 1.13 3.54 25.00
C LYS A 86 0.99 2.65 23.77
N ALA A 87 2.13 2.12 23.25
CA ALA A 87 2.12 1.18 22.13
C ALA A 87 1.33 -0.10 22.43
N LYS A 88 1.53 -0.68 23.64
CA LYS A 88 0.77 -1.87 24.07
C LYS A 88 -0.73 -1.59 24.19
N ASN A 89 -1.09 -0.45 24.78
CA ASN A 89 -2.48 -0.03 24.94
C ASN A 89 -3.17 0.22 23.58
N ALA A 90 -2.42 0.74 22.60
CA ALA A 90 -2.91 0.92 21.22
C ALA A 90 -3.02 -0.40 20.45
N GLY A 91 -2.59 -1.52 21.04
CA GLY A 91 -2.73 -2.85 20.46
C GLY A 91 -1.55 -3.30 19.59
N ALA A 92 -0.34 -2.78 19.79
CA ALA A 92 0.85 -3.30 19.12
C ALA A 92 1.09 -4.77 19.52
N ASP A 93 1.46 -5.60 18.54
CA ASP A 93 1.64 -7.04 18.73
C ASP A 93 3.00 -7.36 19.40
N LEU A 94 4.02 -6.63 19.00
CA LEU A 94 5.38 -6.74 19.54
C LEU A 94 5.85 -5.35 19.98
N VAL A 95 6.25 -5.22 21.24
CA VAL A 95 6.82 -3.98 21.77
C VAL A 95 8.10 -4.32 22.49
N GLY A 96 9.20 -3.68 22.10
CA GLY A 96 10.50 -3.89 22.70
C GLY A 96 11.52 -2.84 22.27
N PHE A 97 12.74 -3.03 22.66
CA PHE A 97 13.86 -2.15 22.32
C PHE A 97 15.06 -3.00 21.88
N GLU A 98 16.03 -3.29 22.74
CA GLU A 98 17.18 -4.15 22.42
C GLU A 98 16.76 -5.61 22.28
N ASP A 99 15.87 -6.09 23.14
CA ASP A 99 15.33 -7.46 23.11
C ASP A 99 14.65 -7.77 21.76
N LEU A 100 13.90 -6.80 21.21
CA LEU A 100 13.28 -6.94 19.90
C LEU A 100 14.33 -6.91 18.78
N ALA A 101 15.37 -6.10 18.94
CA ALA A 101 16.46 -6.07 17.96
C ALA A 101 17.20 -7.40 17.91
N ASP A 102 17.44 -8.05 19.04
CA ASP A 102 18.12 -9.35 19.09
C ASP A 102 17.26 -10.48 18.52
N LYS A 103 15.95 -10.48 18.73
CA LYS A 103 15.02 -11.38 18.05
C LYS A 103 15.07 -11.23 16.53
N ILE A 104 15.07 -9.99 16.03
CA ILE A 104 15.19 -9.72 14.60
C ILE A 104 16.53 -10.20 14.03
N LYS A 105 17.64 -10.02 14.77
CA LYS A 105 18.95 -10.58 14.38
C LYS A 105 18.93 -12.10 14.34
N ALA A 106 18.20 -12.74 15.26
CA ALA A 106 18.00 -14.19 15.28
C ALA A 106 17.10 -14.70 14.11
N GLY A 107 16.46 -13.79 13.37
CA GLY A 107 15.64 -14.13 12.21
C GLY A 107 14.13 -14.20 12.49
N GLU A 108 13.68 -13.85 13.68
CA GLU A 108 12.27 -13.78 14.02
C GLU A 108 11.67 -12.48 13.44
N LEU A 109 10.90 -12.60 12.37
CA LEU A 109 10.33 -11.49 11.61
C LEU A 109 8.81 -11.65 11.45
N ASP A 110 8.12 -11.96 12.55
CA ASP A 110 6.69 -12.20 12.60
C ASP A 110 5.86 -10.92 12.68
N PHE A 111 6.18 -9.92 11.86
CA PHE A 111 5.48 -8.64 11.78
C PHE A 111 5.45 -8.10 10.34
N ASP A 112 4.44 -7.31 10.04
CA ASP A 112 4.24 -6.69 8.73
C ASP A 112 4.64 -5.20 8.70
N VAL A 113 4.66 -4.55 9.87
CA VAL A 113 4.96 -3.12 10.01
C VAL A 113 5.87 -2.89 11.21
N VAL A 114 6.89 -2.05 11.02
CA VAL A 114 7.76 -1.57 12.10
C VAL A 114 7.53 -0.09 12.31
N ILE A 115 7.26 0.29 13.56
CA ILE A 115 7.16 1.67 14.02
C ILE A 115 8.27 1.91 15.02
N ALA A 116 8.91 3.06 14.98
CA ALA A 116 9.99 3.40 15.89
C ALA A 116 9.86 4.83 16.41
N THR A 117 10.24 5.04 17.66
CA THR A 117 10.48 6.39 18.16
C THR A 117 11.81 6.92 17.59
N PRO A 118 11.99 8.25 17.45
CA PRO A 118 13.24 8.83 16.96
C PRO A 118 14.47 8.34 17.71
N ASP A 119 14.36 8.16 19.04
CA ASP A 119 15.44 7.66 19.91
C ASP A 119 15.81 6.21 19.59
N ALA A 120 14.82 5.38 19.26
CA ALA A 120 15.04 3.98 18.92
C ALA A 120 15.71 3.79 17.54
N MET A 121 15.70 4.82 16.67
CA MET A 121 16.28 4.72 15.34
C MET A 121 17.77 4.39 15.33
N ARG A 122 18.50 4.69 16.41
CA ARG A 122 19.89 4.28 16.56
C ARG A 122 20.07 2.76 16.55
N ILE A 123 19.16 2.03 17.22
CA ILE A 123 19.16 0.56 17.27
C ILE A 123 18.60 -0.02 15.98
N VAL A 124 17.47 0.52 15.51
CA VAL A 124 16.83 0.09 14.25
C VAL A 124 17.77 0.28 13.05
N GLY A 125 18.61 1.32 13.08
CA GLY A 125 19.62 1.56 12.05
C GLY A 125 20.61 0.39 11.89
N GLN A 126 20.97 -0.30 12.96
CA GLN A 126 21.84 -1.49 12.93
C GLN A 126 21.16 -2.68 12.23
N LEU A 127 19.81 -2.71 12.23
CA LEU A 127 19.01 -3.74 11.58
C LEU A 127 18.72 -3.43 10.10
N GLY A 128 19.29 -2.34 9.57
CA GLY A 128 19.04 -1.87 8.20
C GLY A 128 19.33 -2.92 7.12
N GLN A 129 20.34 -3.77 7.31
CA GLN A 129 20.68 -4.86 6.40
C GLN A 129 19.61 -5.97 6.35
N ILE A 130 18.84 -6.16 7.44
CA ILE A 130 17.77 -7.17 7.55
C ILE A 130 16.43 -6.57 7.14
N LEU A 131 16.06 -5.39 7.67
CA LEU A 131 14.78 -4.75 7.46
C LEU A 131 14.67 -4.03 6.12
N GLY A 132 15.80 -3.49 5.61
CA GLY A 132 15.85 -2.71 4.37
C GLY A 132 15.39 -3.48 3.14
N PRO A 133 15.97 -4.66 2.81
CA PRO A 133 15.56 -5.46 1.65
C PRO A 133 14.11 -5.93 1.70
N ARG A 134 13.55 -6.10 2.91
CA ARG A 134 12.15 -6.51 3.13
C ARG A 134 11.17 -5.34 3.11
N GLY A 135 11.64 -4.09 2.99
CA GLY A 135 10.78 -2.91 3.00
C GLY A 135 10.19 -2.57 4.37
N LEU A 136 10.67 -3.19 5.45
CA LEU A 136 10.18 -3.02 6.83
C LEU A 136 10.88 -1.87 7.57
N MET A 137 11.90 -1.25 6.98
CA MET A 137 12.65 -0.16 7.62
C MET A 137 11.75 1.05 7.89
N PRO A 138 11.64 1.52 9.15
CA PRO A 138 10.87 2.71 9.48
C PRO A 138 11.38 3.96 8.74
N ASN A 139 10.46 4.85 8.37
CA ASN A 139 10.80 6.07 7.66
C ASN A 139 9.93 7.25 8.10
N PRO A 140 10.51 8.43 8.41
CA PRO A 140 9.74 9.61 8.80
C PRO A 140 8.74 10.08 7.75
N LYS A 141 9.08 9.98 6.45
CA LYS A 141 8.20 10.40 5.35
C LYS A 141 6.90 9.59 5.25
N VAL A 142 6.89 8.38 5.80
CA VAL A 142 5.74 7.47 5.80
C VAL A 142 5.01 7.50 7.15
N GLY A 143 5.51 8.27 8.12
CA GLY A 143 4.93 8.37 9.46
C GLY A 143 5.24 7.20 10.39
N THR A 144 6.14 6.28 10.00
CA THR A 144 6.54 5.14 10.84
C THR A 144 7.66 5.46 11.82
N VAL A 145 8.24 6.65 11.75
CA VAL A 145 9.12 7.22 12.79
C VAL A 145 8.41 8.41 13.40
N THR A 146 7.91 8.28 14.61
CA THR A 146 7.10 9.29 15.27
C THR A 146 7.24 9.22 16.79
N THR A 147 7.00 10.36 17.46
CA THR A 147 6.86 10.44 18.91
C THR A 147 5.46 10.03 19.38
N ASN A 148 4.44 10.19 18.50
CA ASN A 148 3.07 9.75 18.78
C ASN A 148 2.87 8.30 18.29
N VAL A 149 3.33 7.36 19.10
CA VAL A 149 3.28 5.93 18.78
C VAL A 149 1.85 5.38 18.75
N GLU A 150 0.99 5.89 19.61
CA GLU A 150 -0.41 5.45 19.74
C GLU A 150 -1.18 5.67 18.42
N ALA A 151 -1.12 6.88 17.88
CA ALA A 151 -1.76 7.19 16.60
C ALA A 151 -1.17 6.35 15.45
N ALA A 152 0.16 6.19 15.40
CA ALA A 152 0.80 5.41 14.35
C ALA A 152 0.42 3.92 14.38
N VAL A 153 0.24 3.33 15.56
CA VAL A 153 -0.22 1.94 15.72
C VAL A 153 -1.69 1.82 15.29
N SER A 154 -2.54 2.76 15.71
CA SER A 154 -3.94 2.80 15.31
C SER A 154 -4.08 2.91 13.79
N ASP A 155 -3.36 3.83 13.16
CA ASP A 155 -3.34 4.02 11.71
C ASP A 155 -2.87 2.76 10.97
N ALA A 156 -1.79 2.13 11.44
CA ALA A 156 -1.28 0.91 10.84
C ALA A 156 -2.29 -0.25 10.92
N LYS A 157 -3.08 -0.34 11.99
CA LYS A 157 -4.12 -1.35 12.17
C LYS A 157 -5.43 -1.01 11.45
N SER A 158 -5.75 0.27 11.26
CA SER A 158 -6.94 0.72 10.53
C SER A 158 -6.85 0.53 9.01
N GLY A 159 -5.70 0.14 8.50
CA GLY A 159 -5.52 -0.15 7.07
C GLY A 159 -4.73 0.92 6.32
N GLN A 160 -3.70 1.46 6.96
CA GLN A 160 -2.74 2.33 6.29
C GLN A 160 -1.99 1.60 5.19
N VAL A 161 -2.03 2.12 3.98
CA VAL A 161 -1.26 1.64 2.83
C VAL A 161 -0.08 2.56 2.57
N ARG A 162 1.09 1.97 2.42
CA ARG A 162 2.33 2.67 2.12
C ARG A 162 2.72 2.43 0.68
N TYR A 163 3.08 3.47 -0.02
CA TYR A 163 3.48 3.38 -1.41
C TYR A 163 4.68 4.26 -1.73
N ARG A 164 5.37 3.84 -2.77
CA ARG A 164 6.54 4.52 -3.30
C ARG A 164 6.54 4.39 -4.81
N THR A 165 6.94 5.44 -5.51
CA THR A 165 7.19 5.38 -6.97
C THR A 165 8.31 4.40 -7.29
N ASP A 166 8.08 3.56 -8.28
CA ASP A 166 9.08 2.67 -8.85
C ASP A 166 10.01 3.40 -9.84
N LYS A 167 10.89 2.65 -10.51
CA LYS A 167 11.84 3.19 -11.51
C LYS A 167 11.17 3.79 -12.75
N ASN A 168 9.89 3.48 -12.98
CA ASN A 168 9.11 3.96 -14.12
C ASN A 168 8.14 5.10 -13.73
N GLY A 169 8.17 5.56 -12.48
CA GLY A 169 7.25 6.58 -11.97
C GLY A 169 5.85 6.06 -11.69
N ILE A 170 5.69 4.73 -11.51
CA ILE A 170 4.42 4.08 -11.21
C ILE A 170 4.32 3.81 -9.72
N ILE A 171 3.13 4.01 -9.15
CA ILE A 171 2.79 3.61 -7.79
C ILE A 171 1.94 2.35 -7.87
N HIS A 172 2.23 1.40 -7.00
CA HIS A 172 1.48 0.17 -6.83
C HIS A 172 1.04 0.06 -5.38
N CYS A 173 -0.25 -0.18 -5.14
CA CYS A 173 -0.76 -0.45 -3.81
C CYS A 173 -2.05 -1.27 -3.86
N THR A 174 -2.32 -2.00 -2.77
CA THR A 174 -3.56 -2.73 -2.57
C THR A 174 -4.62 -1.79 -2.00
N VAL A 175 -5.80 -1.78 -2.60
CA VAL A 175 -6.94 -0.95 -2.17
C VAL A 175 -8.01 -1.74 -1.41
N GLY A 176 -7.92 -3.06 -1.42
CA GLY A 176 -8.85 -3.91 -0.68
C GLY A 176 -8.81 -5.37 -1.13
N LYS A 177 -9.84 -6.10 -0.76
CA LYS A 177 -10.07 -7.49 -1.17
C LYS A 177 -11.28 -7.59 -2.08
N VAL A 178 -11.35 -8.65 -2.87
CA VAL A 178 -12.48 -8.93 -3.78
C VAL A 178 -13.82 -9.02 -3.05
N ASP A 179 -13.80 -9.40 -1.76
CA ASP A 179 -15.02 -9.52 -0.93
C ASP A 179 -15.64 -8.16 -0.55
N PHE A 180 -14.91 -7.05 -0.71
CA PHE A 180 -15.42 -5.72 -0.44
C PHE A 180 -16.53 -5.35 -1.42
N THR A 181 -17.45 -4.48 -1.01
CA THR A 181 -18.46 -3.95 -1.94
C THR A 181 -17.79 -3.07 -3.01
N ALA A 182 -18.47 -2.79 -4.11
CA ALA A 182 -17.92 -1.88 -5.13
C ALA A 182 -17.73 -0.47 -4.57
N ASP A 183 -18.68 -0.03 -3.74
CA ASP A 183 -18.67 1.30 -3.13
C ASP A 183 -17.50 1.45 -2.14
N ASP A 184 -17.22 0.43 -1.30
CA ASP A 184 -16.07 0.44 -0.37
C ASP A 184 -14.74 0.56 -1.12
N LEU A 185 -14.60 -0.16 -2.26
CA LEU A 185 -13.40 -0.07 -3.08
C LEU A 185 -13.25 1.31 -3.73
N ILE A 186 -14.36 1.91 -4.18
CA ILE A 186 -14.36 3.26 -4.77
C ILE A 186 -13.99 4.30 -3.73
N GLU A 187 -14.52 4.22 -2.50
CA GLU A 187 -14.13 5.10 -1.41
C GLU A 187 -12.63 5.01 -1.11
N ASN A 188 -12.09 3.79 -1.05
CA ASN A 188 -10.66 3.58 -0.84
C ASN A 188 -9.82 4.15 -1.99
N ILE A 189 -10.22 3.94 -3.25
CA ILE A 189 -9.56 4.49 -4.42
C ILE A 189 -9.60 6.02 -4.38
N THR A 190 -10.73 6.60 -4.06
CA THR A 190 -10.91 8.06 -3.97
C THR A 190 -10.00 8.66 -2.91
N ALA A 191 -9.95 8.07 -1.69
CA ALA A 191 -9.07 8.52 -0.62
C ALA A 191 -7.60 8.49 -1.06
N LEU A 192 -7.16 7.39 -1.71
CA LEU A 192 -5.82 7.28 -2.26
C LEU A 192 -5.52 8.37 -3.29
N MET A 193 -6.44 8.62 -4.22
CA MET A 193 -6.26 9.59 -5.30
C MET A 193 -6.19 11.03 -4.77
N VAL A 194 -7.00 11.37 -3.76
CA VAL A 194 -6.95 12.67 -3.08
C VAL A 194 -5.59 12.89 -2.44
N ASP A 195 -5.08 11.90 -1.71
CA ASP A 195 -3.77 12.01 -1.05
C ASP A 195 -2.62 12.02 -2.05
N LEU A 196 -2.72 11.29 -3.16
CA LEU A 196 -1.76 11.39 -4.26
C LEU A 196 -1.73 12.79 -4.89
N LYS A 197 -2.88 13.42 -5.08
CA LYS A 197 -2.93 14.82 -5.58
C LYS A 197 -2.27 15.80 -4.60
N LYS A 198 -2.49 15.63 -3.29
CA LYS A 198 -1.82 16.43 -2.25
C LYS A 198 -0.30 16.22 -2.23
N ALA A 199 0.13 14.98 -2.49
CA ALA A 199 1.54 14.61 -2.49
C ALA A 199 2.30 14.99 -3.79
N LYS A 200 1.65 15.70 -4.73
CA LYS A 200 2.28 16.15 -5.98
C LYS A 200 3.51 17.00 -5.68
N PRO A 201 4.71 16.61 -6.15
CA PRO A 201 5.92 17.44 -6.00
C PRO A 201 5.79 18.77 -6.78
N ALA A 202 6.24 19.87 -6.20
CA ALA A 202 6.23 21.18 -6.86
C ALA A 202 7.09 21.21 -8.15
N SER A 203 8.12 20.37 -8.21
CA SER A 203 9.01 20.23 -9.38
C SER A 203 8.40 19.41 -10.53
N SER A 204 7.25 18.74 -10.31
CA SER A 204 6.55 17.98 -11.36
C SER A 204 5.75 18.92 -12.26
N LYS A 205 6.14 19.00 -13.54
CA LYS A 205 5.46 19.79 -14.57
C LYS A 205 4.54 18.92 -15.42
N GLY A 206 3.45 19.50 -15.90
CA GLY A 206 2.49 18.83 -16.80
C GLY A 206 1.48 17.94 -16.10
N VAL A 207 0.98 16.94 -16.83
CA VAL A 207 -0.06 16.01 -16.34
C VAL A 207 0.53 15.08 -15.29
N TYR A 208 0.04 15.17 -14.06
CA TYR A 208 0.54 14.38 -12.93
C TYR A 208 0.00 12.95 -12.95
N LEU A 209 -1.32 12.78 -13.08
CA LEU A 209 -1.97 11.48 -13.18
C LEU A 209 -2.13 11.11 -14.65
N LYS A 210 -1.34 10.15 -15.15
CA LYS A 210 -1.34 9.77 -16.57
C LYS A 210 -2.29 8.62 -16.86
N LYS A 211 -2.22 7.55 -16.08
CA LYS A 211 -2.99 6.33 -16.27
C LYS A 211 -3.24 5.64 -14.94
N ILE A 212 -4.46 5.15 -14.76
CA ILE A 212 -4.82 4.32 -13.62
C ILE A 212 -5.25 2.96 -14.14
N THR A 213 -4.81 1.90 -13.48
CA THR A 213 -5.18 0.53 -13.84
C THR A 213 -5.53 -0.22 -12.57
N LEU A 214 -6.68 -0.87 -12.55
CA LEU A 214 -7.08 -1.81 -11.51
C LEU A 214 -6.82 -3.24 -11.96
N SER A 215 -6.42 -4.09 -11.04
CA SER A 215 -6.24 -5.53 -11.27
C SER A 215 -6.56 -6.31 -10.01
N THR A 216 -6.91 -7.59 -10.17
CA THR A 216 -6.87 -8.55 -9.06
C THR A 216 -5.61 -9.41 -9.17
N THR A 217 -5.27 -10.13 -8.09
CA THR A 217 -4.05 -10.95 -8.03
C THR A 217 -3.90 -11.89 -9.24
N MET A 218 -4.99 -12.48 -9.72
CA MET A 218 -5.00 -13.44 -10.85
C MET A 218 -5.89 -12.96 -12.01
N GLY A 219 -6.37 -11.72 -11.97
CA GLY A 219 -7.27 -11.13 -12.96
C GLY A 219 -6.55 -10.28 -14.02
N PRO A 220 -7.33 -9.72 -14.96
CA PRO A 220 -6.82 -8.78 -15.94
C PRO A 220 -6.53 -7.41 -15.33
N GLY A 221 -5.66 -6.64 -15.96
CA GLY A 221 -5.47 -5.22 -15.66
C GLY A 221 -6.44 -4.38 -16.49
N LEU A 222 -7.35 -3.66 -15.84
CA LEU A 222 -8.36 -2.81 -16.48
C LEU A 222 -7.98 -1.33 -16.32
N PRO A 223 -7.73 -0.60 -17.41
CA PRO A 223 -7.50 0.84 -17.34
C PRO A 223 -8.82 1.57 -17.05
N ILE A 224 -8.74 2.54 -16.11
CA ILE A 224 -9.89 3.30 -15.63
C ILE A 224 -9.85 4.71 -16.19
N ASP A 225 -11.04 5.25 -16.49
CA ASP A 225 -11.18 6.66 -16.79
C ASP A 225 -11.01 7.51 -15.52
N ILE A 226 -10.00 8.39 -15.55
CA ILE A 226 -9.69 9.29 -14.44
C ILE A 226 -10.80 10.32 -14.21
N ALA A 227 -11.48 10.73 -15.27
CA ALA A 227 -12.55 11.73 -15.20
C ALA A 227 -13.81 11.21 -14.49
N SER A 228 -14.00 9.90 -14.45
CA SER A 228 -15.15 9.26 -13.79
C SER A 228 -14.96 9.04 -12.29
N LEU A 229 -13.74 9.28 -11.76
CA LEU A 229 -13.47 9.21 -10.31
C LEU A 229 -13.90 10.53 -9.64
N PRO A 230 -14.56 10.49 -8.48
CA PRO A 230 -14.96 11.67 -7.71
C PRO A 230 -13.76 12.30 -7.00
N VAL A 231 -12.79 12.86 -7.75
CA VAL A 231 -11.51 13.34 -7.22
C VAL A 231 -11.19 14.77 -7.67
#